data_75230938d19b901f9cfb366ffd09d5d3
#
_entry.id   75230938d19b901f9cfb366ffd09d5d3
#
_cell.length_a   1.000
_cell.length_b   1.000
_cell.length_c   1.000
_cell.angle_alpha   90.00
_cell.angle_beta   90.00
_cell.angle_gamma   90.00
#
_symmetry.space_group_name_H-M   'P 1'
#
loop_
_entity.id
_entity.type
_entity.pdbx_description
1 polymer ?
#
loop_
_entity_poly.entity_id
_entity_poly.type
_entity_poly.pdbx_seq_one_letter_code
_entity_poly.pdbx_strand_id
1 'polypeptide(L)'
;RKGGVFSFFEIEGKAAHSGGNFEAGVSAIEELARKVQALHAITDLKRGITVNVGLVSGGQSVNTVAPYATGQIDLRYVERPDRDEAMGRIHEVIGRSFVPGTRAKLTIRG
;
A
#
# COMPACT_ATOMS: atom_id res chain seq x y z
N ARG A 1 26.31 -6.18 -1.14
CA ARG A 1 25.20 -7.12 -1.10
C ARG A 1 23.97 -6.51 -0.47
N LYS A 2 22.81 -6.64 -1.12
CA LYS A 2 21.58 -6.02 -0.64
C LYS A 2 20.81 -6.95 0.29
N GLY A 3 20.26 -6.36 1.35
CA GLY A 3 19.28 -7.03 2.17
C GLY A 3 17.89 -6.80 1.58
N GLY A 4 16.90 -7.54 2.04
CA GLY A 4 15.53 -7.42 1.58
C GLY A 4 14.53 -7.64 2.70
N VAL A 5 13.41 -6.92 2.62
CA VAL A 5 12.27 -7.12 3.51
C VAL A 5 11.03 -7.25 2.63
N PHE A 6 10.30 -8.34 2.81
CA PHE A 6 9.04 -8.56 2.12
C PHE A 6 7.89 -8.29 3.08
N SER A 7 6.91 -7.55 2.64
CA SER A 7 5.73 -7.25 3.46
C SER A 7 4.46 -7.28 2.64
N PHE A 8 3.36 -7.43 3.34
CA PHE A 8 2.03 -7.56 2.76
C PHE A 8 1.12 -6.57 3.47
N PHE A 9 0.27 -5.88 2.72
CA PHE A 9 -0.70 -4.99 3.37
C PHE A 9 -2.09 -5.23 2.82
N GLU A 10 -3.07 -4.99 3.69
CA GLU A 10 -4.49 -5.13 3.40
C GLU A 10 -5.18 -3.82 3.68
N ILE A 11 -6.10 -3.43 2.81
CA ILE A 11 -6.86 -2.20 2.94
C ILE A 11 -8.33 -2.54 3.00
N GLU A 12 -9.02 -1.98 3.99
CA GLU A 12 -10.47 -2.09 4.10
C GLU A 12 -11.12 -0.78 3.71
N GLY A 13 -12.18 -0.88 2.92
CA GLY A 13 -13.04 0.23 2.56
C GLY A 13 -14.48 -0.16 2.82
N LYS A 14 -15.39 0.32 1.96
CA LYS A 14 -16.81 0.04 2.11
C LYS A 14 -17.44 -0.07 0.73
N ALA A 15 -18.12 -1.19 0.48
CA ALA A 15 -18.78 -1.42 -0.80
C ALA A 15 -19.99 -0.50 -0.97
N ALA A 16 -20.26 -0.10 -2.21
CA ALA A 16 -21.48 0.59 -2.60
C ALA A 16 -21.63 0.44 -4.11
N HIS A 17 -22.86 0.47 -4.59
CA HIS A 17 -23.14 0.38 -6.01
C HIS A 17 -22.74 1.71 -6.68
N SER A 18 -21.90 1.65 -7.70
CA SER A 18 -21.31 2.85 -8.31
C SER A 18 -22.35 3.76 -8.97
N GLY A 19 -23.44 3.21 -9.49
CA GLY A 19 -24.48 3.98 -10.16
C GLY A 19 -25.58 4.49 -9.25
N GLY A 20 -25.85 3.81 -8.15
CA GLY A 20 -26.98 4.10 -7.29
C GLY A 20 -26.65 4.79 -5.99
N ASN A 21 -25.52 4.50 -5.38
CA ASN A 21 -25.19 4.98 -4.05
C ASN A 21 -23.69 5.14 -3.88
N PHE A 22 -23.05 5.68 -4.88
CA PHE A 22 -21.60 5.84 -4.95
C PHE A 22 -21.03 6.52 -3.71
N GLU A 23 -21.70 7.56 -3.23
CA GLU A 23 -21.21 8.39 -2.13
C GLU A 23 -21.11 7.62 -0.79
N ALA A 24 -21.86 6.53 -0.64
CA ALA A 24 -21.80 5.73 0.56
C ALA A 24 -20.59 4.78 0.56
N GLY A 25 -19.92 4.66 -0.60
CA GLY A 25 -18.78 3.77 -0.72
C GLY A 25 -17.46 4.42 -0.29
N VAL A 26 -16.50 3.58 0.08
CA VAL A 26 -15.15 4.02 0.39
C VAL A 26 -14.22 3.07 -0.34
N SER A 27 -13.52 3.57 -1.36
CA SER A 27 -12.77 2.72 -2.28
C SER A 27 -11.42 2.28 -1.73
N ALA A 28 -11.28 1.00 -1.46
CA ALA A 28 -10.00 0.42 -1.08
C ALA A 28 -9.02 0.42 -2.27
N ILE A 29 -9.53 0.34 -3.50
CA ILE A 29 -8.66 0.38 -4.69
C ILE A 29 -8.10 1.79 -4.90
N GLU A 30 -8.90 2.84 -4.68
CA GLU A 30 -8.37 4.19 -4.76
C GLU A 30 -7.30 4.41 -3.71
N GLU A 31 -7.52 3.92 -2.49
CA GLU A 31 -6.52 3.98 -1.44
C GLU A 31 -5.25 3.22 -1.84
N LEU A 32 -5.42 2.02 -2.42
CA LEU A 32 -4.30 1.23 -2.90
C LEU A 32 -3.47 2.01 -3.92
N ALA A 33 -4.14 2.65 -4.88
CA ALA A 33 -3.45 3.42 -5.91
C ALA A 33 -2.59 4.54 -5.30
N ARG A 34 -3.14 5.24 -4.30
CA ARG A 34 -2.43 6.31 -3.62
C ARG A 34 -1.24 5.78 -2.82
N LYS A 35 -1.44 4.68 -2.11
CA LYS A 35 -0.36 4.05 -1.34
C LYS A 35 0.75 3.55 -2.25
N VAL A 36 0.41 2.96 -3.41
CA VAL A 36 1.42 2.48 -4.35
C VAL A 36 2.32 3.63 -4.79
N GLN A 37 1.75 4.78 -5.15
CA GLN A 37 2.54 5.94 -5.55
C GLN A 37 3.44 6.42 -4.41
N ALA A 38 2.90 6.52 -3.20
CA ALA A 38 3.65 6.99 -2.05
C ALA A 38 4.77 6.02 -1.67
N LEU A 39 4.52 4.71 -1.79
CA LEU A 39 5.52 3.70 -1.47
C LEU A 39 6.68 3.75 -2.48
N HIS A 40 6.38 3.83 -3.78
CA HIS A 40 7.42 3.91 -4.79
C HIS A 40 8.25 5.19 -4.67
N ALA A 41 7.68 6.26 -4.14
CA ALA A 41 8.40 7.52 -3.93
C ALA A 41 9.48 7.41 -2.84
N ILE A 42 9.47 6.35 -2.04
CA ILE A 42 10.50 6.12 -1.02
C ILE A 42 11.83 5.69 -1.66
N THR A 43 11.78 5.14 -2.86
CA THR A 43 12.98 4.69 -3.58
C THR A 43 14.02 5.82 -3.67
N ASP A 44 15.27 5.49 -3.34
CA ASP A 44 16.40 6.42 -3.39
C ASP A 44 17.60 5.63 -3.93
N LEU A 45 17.82 5.75 -5.24
CA LEU A 45 18.84 4.95 -5.92
C LEU A 45 20.25 5.31 -5.47
N LYS A 46 20.48 6.55 -5.06
CA LYS A 46 21.80 6.97 -4.58
C LYS A 46 22.18 6.24 -3.30
N ARG A 47 21.21 5.98 -2.45
CA ARG A 47 21.43 5.27 -1.19
C ARG A 47 21.23 3.76 -1.32
N GLY A 48 20.88 3.30 -2.52
CA GLY A 48 20.66 1.87 -2.73
C GLY A 48 19.37 1.34 -2.13
N ILE A 49 18.38 2.23 -1.96
CA ILE A 49 17.08 1.86 -1.41
C ILE A 49 16.08 1.74 -2.55
N THR A 50 15.43 0.58 -2.67
CA THR A 50 14.34 0.42 -3.63
C THR A 50 13.11 -0.12 -2.92
N VAL A 51 11.96 0.49 -3.21
CA VAL A 51 10.67 0.04 -2.69
C VAL A 51 9.78 -0.24 -3.91
N ASN A 52 9.38 -1.48 -4.05
CA ASN A 52 8.59 -1.93 -5.18
C ASN A 52 7.33 -2.65 -4.70
N VAL A 53 6.18 -2.22 -5.20
CA VAL A 53 4.93 -2.95 -5.00
C VAL A 53 4.74 -3.81 -6.23
N GLY A 54 5.08 -5.09 -6.12
CA GLY A 54 5.12 -6.00 -7.26
C GLY A 54 3.83 -6.76 -7.51
N LEU A 55 2.96 -6.84 -6.50
CA LEU A 55 1.68 -7.53 -6.62
C LEU A 55 0.59 -6.73 -5.93
N VAL A 56 -0.57 -6.64 -6.58
CA VAL A 56 -1.76 -6.00 -6.01
C VAL A 56 -2.99 -6.83 -6.36
N SER A 57 -4.02 -6.70 -5.54
CA SER A 57 -5.30 -7.37 -5.77
C SER A 57 -6.41 -6.54 -5.13
N GLY A 58 -7.63 -6.70 -5.59
CA GLY A 58 -8.76 -6.02 -4.96
C GLY A 58 -10.00 -5.96 -5.83
N GLY A 59 -11.11 -5.59 -5.19
CA GLY A 59 -12.37 -5.38 -5.88
C GLY A 59 -13.23 -6.63 -6.00
N GLN A 60 -14.49 -6.42 -6.38
CA GLN A 60 -15.47 -7.49 -6.56
C GLN A 60 -16.03 -7.50 -7.99
N SER A 61 -16.41 -6.33 -8.48
CA SER A 61 -16.98 -6.17 -9.81
C SER A 61 -16.77 -4.73 -10.26
N VAL A 62 -16.91 -4.48 -11.56
CA VAL A 62 -16.64 -3.17 -12.12
C VAL A 62 -17.61 -2.11 -11.59
N ASN A 63 -18.82 -2.50 -11.20
CA ASN A 63 -19.84 -1.57 -10.75
C ASN A 63 -20.03 -1.52 -9.23
N THR A 64 -19.06 -2.00 -8.47
CA THR A 64 -19.08 -1.93 -7.02
C THR A 64 -17.83 -1.21 -6.53
N VAL A 65 -18.00 -0.21 -5.66
CA VAL A 65 -16.87 0.44 -4.98
C VAL A 65 -16.15 -0.64 -4.18
N ALA A 66 -14.85 -0.76 -4.37
CA ALA A 66 -14.08 -1.90 -3.82
C ALA A 66 -13.97 -1.81 -2.28
N PRO A 67 -14.45 -2.82 -1.55
CA PRO A 67 -14.37 -2.82 -0.08
C PRO A 67 -13.05 -3.34 0.45
N TYR A 68 -12.19 -3.89 -0.43
CA TYR A 68 -10.97 -4.57 0.01
C TYR A 68 -9.94 -4.53 -1.10
N ALA A 69 -8.67 -4.35 -0.72
CA ALA A 69 -7.55 -4.38 -1.65
C ALA A 69 -6.29 -4.79 -0.89
N THR A 70 -5.32 -5.35 -1.61
CA THR A 70 -4.06 -5.79 -1.01
C THR A 70 -2.89 -5.41 -1.90
N GLY A 71 -1.70 -5.34 -1.29
CA GLY A 71 -0.46 -5.14 -2.01
C GLY A 71 0.68 -5.86 -1.32
N GLN A 72 1.72 -6.16 -2.09
CA GLN A 72 2.92 -6.79 -1.55
C GLN A 72 4.12 -5.94 -1.92
N ILE A 73 4.98 -5.71 -0.92
CA ILE A 73 6.10 -4.78 -1.01
C ILE A 73 7.41 -5.54 -0.92
N ASP A 74 8.35 -5.19 -1.81
CA ASP A 74 9.73 -5.66 -1.78
C ASP A 74 10.61 -4.44 -1.49
N LEU A 75 11.20 -4.39 -0.30
CA LEU A 75 12.18 -3.36 0.07
C LEU A 75 13.57 -3.95 -0.05
N ARG A 76 14.46 -3.28 -0.79
CA ARG A 76 15.88 -3.63 -0.84
C ARG A 76 16.70 -2.48 -0.28
N TYR A 77 17.79 -2.80 0.40
CA TYR A 77 18.66 -1.83 1.04
C TYR A 77 20.08 -2.36 1.11
N VAL A 78 21.04 -1.46 1.35
CA VAL A 78 22.45 -1.82 1.52
C VAL A 78 22.83 -1.70 2.99
N GLU A 79 22.53 -0.53 3.61
CA GLU A 79 22.92 -0.24 4.98
C GLU A 79 21.73 -0.41 5.93
N ARG A 80 21.99 -0.97 7.11
CA ARG A 80 20.95 -1.22 8.10
C ARG A 80 20.19 0.02 8.54
N PRO A 81 20.85 1.18 8.78
CA PRO A 81 20.13 2.40 9.12
C PRO A 81 19.15 2.84 8.04
N ASP A 82 19.50 2.62 6.76
CA ASP A 82 18.62 2.96 5.64
C ASP A 82 17.40 2.03 5.61
N ARG A 83 17.59 0.76 5.97
CA ARG A 83 16.48 -0.17 6.13
C ARG A 83 15.47 0.34 7.16
N ASP A 84 15.97 0.77 8.32
CA ASP A 84 15.10 1.22 9.41
C ASP A 84 14.35 2.48 9.03
N GLU A 85 15.02 3.42 8.35
CA GLU A 85 14.37 4.63 7.88
C GLU A 85 13.30 4.30 6.85
N ALA A 86 13.62 3.46 5.86
CA ALA A 86 12.66 3.09 4.82
C ALA A 86 11.45 2.37 5.41
N MET A 87 11.68 1.45 6.35
CA MET A 87 10.57 0.76 7.02
C MET A 87 9.68 1.71 7.79
N GLY A 88 10.27 2.72 8.45
CA GLY A 88 9.50 3.75 9.14
C GLY A 88 8.60 4.51 8.17
N ARG A 89 9.12 4.85 7.00
CA ARG A 89 8.35 5.54 5.97
C ARG A 89 7.25 4.65 5.38
N ILE A 90 7.53 3.36 5.21
CA ILE A 90 6.52 2.40 4.76
C ILE A 90 5.38 2.32 5.78
N HIS A 91 5.70 2.20 7.07
CA HIS A 91 4.68 2.18 8.13
C HIS A 91 3.83 3.45 8.11
N GLU A 92 4.46 4.60 7.88
CA GLU A 92 3.76 5.87 7.83
C GLU A 92 2.77 5.91 6.66
N VAL A 93 3.20 5.46 5.48
CA VAL A 93 2.33 5.42 4.30
C VAL A 93 1.15 4.47 4.52
N ILE A 94 1.42 3.27 5.06
CA ILE A 94 0.36 2.30 5.29
C ILE A 94 -0.64 2.81 6.34
N GLY A 95 -0.15 3.49 7.37
CA GLY A 95 -1.02 4.01 8.44
C GLY A 95 -1.82 5.24 8.05
N ARG A 96 -1.50 5.89 6.94
CA ARG A 96 -2.19 7.08 6.49
C ARG A 96 -3.40 6.71 5.63
N SER A 97 -4.56 7.32 5.90
CA SER A 97 -5.74 7.15 5.06
C SER A 97 -5.82 8.30 4.06
N PHE A 98 -5.38 8.05 2.83
CA PHE A 98 -5.48 9.02 1.73
C PHE A 98 -6.95 9.22 1.36
N VAL A 99 -7.72 8.14 1.38
CA VAL A 99 -9.16 8.16 1.17
C VAL A 99 -9.82 8.03 2.54
N PRO A 100 -10.55 9.06 3.00
CA PRO A 100 -11.18 8.99 4.33
C PRO A 100 -12.08 7.77 4.48
N GLY A 101 -11.96 7.10 5.61
CA GLY A 101 -12.76 5.91 5.90
C GLY A 101 -12.06 4.60 5.60
N THR A 102 -10.89 4.61 4.96
CA THR A 102 -10.13 3.38 4.76
C THR A 102 -9.30 3.07 6.00
N ARG A 103 -8.98 1.79 6.17
CA ARG A 103 -8.04 1.31 7.19
C ARG A 103 -7.13 0.29 6.55
N ALA A 104 -5.88 0.26 7.00
CA ALA A 104 -4.90 -0.66 6.44
C ALA A 104 -4.05 -1.30 7.52
N LYS A 105 -3.57 -2.51 7.23
CA LYS A 105 -2.73 -3.29 8.12
C LYS A 105 -1.54 -3.82 7.34
N LEU A 106 -0.35 -3.72 7.93
CA LEU A 106 0.91 -4.20 7.35
C LEU A 106 1.38 -5.45 8.09
N THR A 107 1.81 -6.45 7.35
CA THR A 107 2.39 -7.67 7.90
C THR A 107 3.76 -7.87 7.27
N ILE A 108 4.79 -7.96 8.11
CA ILE A 108 6.16 -8.21 7.63
C ILE A 108 6.31 -9.71 7.42
N ARG A 109 6.86 -10.09 6.26
CA ARG A 109 6.98 -11.50 5.88
C ARG A 109 8.41 -12.01 5.84
N GLY A 110 9.38 -11.17 6.09
CA GLY A 110 10.75 -11.66 6.13
C GLY A 110 11.80 -10.78 5.53
#